data_bcd1577169812943f1e5624198c92125
#
_entry.id   bcd1577169812943f1e5624198c92125
#
_cell.length_a   1.000
_cell.length_b   1.000
_cell.length_c   1.000
_cell.angle_alpha   90.00
_cell.angle_beta   90.00
_cell.angle_gamma   90.00
#
_symmetry.space_group_name_H-M   'P 1'
#
loop_
_entity.id
_entity.type
_entity.pdbx_description
1 polymer ?
#
loop_
_entity_poly.entity_id
_entity_poly.type
_entity_poly.pdbx_seq_one_letter_code
_entity_poly.pdbx_strand_id
1 'polypeptide(L)'
;MVNLYERHRWHLDPNRPPMTPPEVATLSQTIGGLKRSKKTIANALQTLSRYEDKSEKPSDSGLFINTGLNEMKTAIYWLEQAISMLESGRDYAKKGK
;
A
#
# COMPACT_ATOMS: atom_id res chain seq x y z
N MET A 1 -13.94 13.65 -3.99
CA MET A 1 -12.87 12.65 -3.98
C MET A 1 -11.84 12.93 -5.07
N VAL A 2 -10.58 12.95 -4.70
CA VAL A 2 -9.51 13.20 -5.67
C VAL A 2 -9.17 11.88 -6.36
N ASN A 3 -9.17 11.89 -7.68
CA ASN A 3 -8.81 10.68 -8.42
C ASN A 3 -7.29 10.57 -8.57
N LEU A 4 -6.83 9.37 -8.88
CA LEU A 4 -5.40 9.10 -8.97
C LEU A 4 -4.72 9.89 -10.09
N TYR A 5 -5.44 10.13 -11.15
CA TYR A 5 -4.90 10.90 -12.27
C TYR A 5 -4.55 12.32 -11.83
N GLU A 6 -5.43 12.96 -11.09
CA GLU A 6 -5.18 14.32 -10.61
C GLU A 6 -3.98 14.35 -9.66
N ARG A 7 -3.83 13.32 -8.85
CA ARG A 7 -2.67 13.21 -7.97
C ARG A 7 -1.37 13.13 -8.77
N HIS A 8 -1.39 12.38 -9.85
CA HIS A 8 -0.22 12.28 -10.72
C HIS A 8 0.11 13.62 -11.36
N ARG A 9 -0.91 14.34 -11.81
CA ARG A 9 -0.70 15.65 -12.38
C ARG A 9 -0.04 16.58 -11.38
N TRP A 10 -0.45 16.48 -10.13
CA TRP A 10 0.13 17.30 -9.09
C TRP A 10 1.63 17.05 -8.95
N HIS A 11 2.05 15.80 -9.02
CA HIS A 11 3.45 15.45 -8.96
C HIS A 11 4.24 15.99 -10.15
N LEU A 12 3.59 16.16 -11.26
CA LEU A 12 4.24 16.63 -12.48
C LEU A 12 4.16 18.15 -12.64
N ASP A 13 3.61 18.85 -11.67
CA ASP A 13 3.50 20.30 -11.70
C ASP A 13 4.90 20.92 -11.68
N PRO A 14 5.29 21.63 -12.75
CA PRO A 14 6.64 22.23 -12.81
C PRO A 14 6.86 23.32 -11.77
N ASN A 15 5.79 23.86 -11.21
CA ASN A 15 5.90 24.90 -10.20
C ASN A 15 6.08 24.36 -8.80
N ARG A 16 5.99 23.05 -8.64
CA ARG A 16 6.17 22.45 -7.34
C ARG A 16 7.63 22.48 -6.95
N PRO A 17 7.96 22.99 -5.74
CA PRO A 17 9.33 22.99 -5.27
C PRO A 17 9.89 21.58 -5.18
N PRO A 18 11.15 21.38 -5.51
CA PRO A 18 11.77 20.07 -5.33
C PRO A 18 11.84 19.72 -3.84
N MET A 19 11.83 18.42 -3.56
CA MET A 19 11.95 17.95 -2.19
C MET A 19 13.38 18.15 -1.71
N THR A 20 13.52 18.56 -0.46
CA THR A 20 14.83 18.69 0.16
C THR A 20 15.38 17.31 0.50
N PRO A 21 16.72 17.17 0.67
CA PRO A 21 17.30 15.89 1.08
C PRO A 21 16.70 15.32 2.36
N PRO A 22 16.43 16.10 3.44
CA PRO A 22 15.76 15.54 4.60
C PRO A 22 14.37 15.00 4.30
N GLU A 23 13.63 15.67 3.42
CA GLU A 23 12.30 15.18 3.03
C GLU A 23 12.39 13.87 2.27
N VAL A 24 13.36 13.75 1.37
CA VAL A 24 13.58 12.50 0.63
C VAL A 24 13.95 11.38 1.59
N ALA A 25 14.79 11.67 2.59
CA ALA A 25 15.16 10.66 3.59
C ALA A 25 13.97 10.21 4.40
N THR A 26 13.10 11.16 4.83
CA THR A 26 11.90 10.83 5.58
C THR A 26 10.98 9.96 4.75
N LEU A 27 10.80 10.32 3.48
CA LEU A 27 9.95 9.54 2.58
C LEU A 27 10.49 8.12 2.42
N SER A 28 11.82 7.99 2.26
CA SER A 28 12.44 6.67 2.12
C SER A 28 12.22 5.81 3.38
N GLN A 29 12.36 6.41 4.56
CA GLN A 29 12.12 5.69 5.81
C GLN A 29 10.67 5.23 5.92
N THR A 30 9.74 6.11 5.53
CA THR A 30 8.32 5.79 5.59
C THR A 30 7.98 4.66 4.62
N ILE A 31 8.55 4.70 3.41
CA ILE A 31 8.36 3.62 2.44
C ILE A 31 8.87 2.29 3.01
N GLY A 32 10.05 2.32 3.65
CA GLY A 32 10.57 1.12 4.31
C GLY A 32 9.64 0.58 5.37
N GLY A 33 9.03 1.47 6.15
CA GLY A 33 8.05 1.08 7.15
C GLY A 33 6.82 0.43 6.53
N LEU A 34 6.35 0.99 5.43
CA LEU A 34 5.21 0.41 4.71
C LEU A 34 5.53 -0.97 4.16
N LYS A 35 6.74 -1.16 3.65
CA LYS A 35 7.14 -2.48 3.16
C LYS A 35 7.16 -3.51 4.27
N ARG A 36 7.66 -3.13 5.45
CA ARG A 36 7.66 -4.02 6.61
C ARG A 36 6.24 -4.34 7.06
N SER A 37 5.37 -3.32 7.07
CA SER A 37 3.96 -3.53 7.44
C SER A 37 3.28 -4.47 6.46
N LYS A 38 3.54 -4.30 5.16
CA LYS A 38 2.97 -5.18 4.15
C LYS A 38 3.40 -6.63 4.40
N LYS A 39 4.68 -6.84 4.71
CA LYS A 39 5.19 -8.17 5.00
C LYS A 39 4.52 -8.77 6.23
N THR A 40 4.33 -7.96 7.27
CA THR A 40 3.65 -8.42 8.48
C THR A 40 2.22 -8.83 8.17
N ILE A 41 1.51 -8.03 7.39
CA ILE A 41 0.13 -8.35 7.01
C ILE A 41 0.08 -9.61 6.16
N ALA A 42 1.02 -9.75 5.21
CA ALA A 42 1.08 -10.94 4.36
C ALA A 42 1.32 -12.21 5.18
N ASN A 43 2.21 -12.12 6.17
CA ASN A 43 2.46 -13.26 7.06
C ASN A 43 1.24 -13.60 7.89
N ALA A 44 0.55 -12.59 8.39
CA ALA A 44 -0.68 -12.80 9.15
C ALA A 44 -1.76 -13.44 8.27
N LEU A 45 -1.88 -12.97 7.04
CA LEU A 45 -2.83 -13.53 6.09
C LEU A 45 -2.55 -15.01 5.85
N GLN A 46 -1.28 -15.36 5.66
CA GLN A 46 -0.89 -16.75 5.44
C GLN A 46 -1.28 -17.62 6.64
N THR A 47 -1.00 -17.14 7.84
CA THR A 47 -1.36 -17.86 9.06
C THR A 47 -2.87 -18.02 9.18
N LEU A 48 -3.62 -16.95 8.93
CA LEU A 48 -5.06 -16.96 9.12
C LEU A 48 -5.80 -17.70 8.02
N SER A 49 -5.17 -17.90 6.87
CA SER A 49 -5.81 -18.60 5.75
C SER A 49 -6.21 -20.03 6.11
N ARG A 50 -5.58 -20.62 7.11
CA ARG A 50 -5.96 -21.95 7.59
C ARG A 50 -7.37 -21.99 8.16
N TYR A 51 -7.91 -20.84 8.55
CA TYR A 51 -9.25 -20.75 9.13
C TYR A 51 -10.32 -20.43 8.09
N GLU A 52 -9.92 -20.31 6.83
CA GLU A 52 -10.86 -20.02 5.76
C GLU A 52 -11.89 -21.14 5.67
N ASP A 53 -13.18 -20.78 5.60
CA ASP A 53 -14.26 -21.74 5.47
C ASP A 53 -14.53 -21.97 3.98
N LYS A 54 -14.13 -23.14 3.50
CA LYS A 54 -14.24 -23.49 2.07
C LYS A 54 -15.51 -24.23 1.74
N SER A 55 -16.43 -24.38 2.69
CA SER A 55 -17.69 -25.08 2.45
C SER A 55 -18.59 -24.25 1.53
N GLU A 56 -19.56 -24.93 0.89
CA GLU A 56 -20.51 -24.24 0.01
C GLU A 56 -21.39 -23.27 0.79
N LYS A 57 -21.68 -23.59 2.04
CA LYS A 57 -22.50 -22.74 2.90
C LYS A 57 -21.74 -22.49 4.18
N PRO A 58 -20.84 -21.49 4.17
CA PRO A 58 -20.08 -21.20 5.37
C PRO A 58 -20.98 -20.80 6.54
N SER A 59 -20.54 -21.14 7.74
CA SER A 59 -21.19 -20.65 8.95
C SER A 59 -21.05 -19.14 9.06
N ASP A 60 -21.79 -18.53 9.98
CA ASP A 60 -21.67 -17.10 10.18
C ASP A 60 -20.24 -16.69 10.52
N SER A 61 -19.59 -17.43 11.43
CA SER A 61 -18.19 -17.11 11.77
C SER A 61 -17.28 -17.33 10.56
N GLY A 62 -17.55 -18.37 9.75
CA GLY A 62 -16.80 -18.62 8.53
C GLY A 62 -16.92 -17.49 7.53
N LEU A 63 -18.13 -16.93 7.38
CA LEU A 63 -18.35 -15.80 6.49
C LEU A 63 -17.55 -14.58 6.94
N PHE A 64 -17.56 -14.28 8.24
CA PHE A 64 -16.80 -13.14 8.75
C PHE A 64 -15.31 -13.33 8.54
N ILE A 65 -14.81 -14.53 8.81
CA ILE A 65 -13.40 -14.83 8.60
C ILE A 65 -13.03 -14.68 7.13
N ASN A 66 -13.85 -15.27 6.24
CA ASN A 66 -13.57 -15.19 4.80
C ASN A 66 -13.57 -13.75 4.32
N THR A 67 -14.51 -12.94 4.81
CA THR A 67 -14.57 -11.52 4.45
C THR A 67 -13.33 -10.81 4.93
N GLY A 68 -12.91 -11.06 6.17
CA GLY A 68 -11.70 -10.45 6.71
C GLY A 68 -10.46 -10.81 5.91
N LEU A 69 -10.35 -12.08 5.51
CA LEU A 69 -9.22 -12.52 4.70
C LEU A 69 -9.20 -11.82 3.34
N ASN A 70 -10.36 -11.67 2.72
CA ASN A 70 -10.45 -10.96 1.45
C ASN A 70 -10.08 -9.48 1.59
N GLU A 71 -10.51 -8.86 2.69
CA GLU A 71 -10.16 -7.47 2.95
C GLU A 71 -8.64 -7.32 3.14
N MET A 72 -8.00 -8.29 3.80
CA MET A 72 -6.56 -8.27 3.96
C MET A 72 -5.83 -8.37 2.62
N LYS A 73 -6.32 -9.24 1.72
CA LYS A 73 -5.75 -9.36 0.38
C LYS A 73 -5.86 -8.05 -0.38
N THR A 74 -7.01 -7.39 -0.27
CA THR A 74 -7.23 -6.10 -0.91
C THR A 74 -6.30 -5.05 -0.33
N ALA A 75 -6.14 -5.04 1.00
CA ALA A 75 -5.25 -4.09 1.65
C ALA A 75 -3.80 -4.27 1.20
N ILE A 76 -3.35 -5.51 1.07
CA ILE A 76 -2.00 -5.79 0.59
C ILE A 76 -1.82 -5.26 -0.83
N TYR A 77 -2.80 -5.49 -1.69
CA TYR A 77 -2.77 -4.99 -3.06
C TYR A 77 -2.61 -3.47 -3.08
N TRP A 78 -3.44 -2.77 -2.32
CA TRP A 78 -3.38 -1.30 -2.29
C TRP A 78 -2.09 -0.79 -1.66
N LEU A 79 -1.55 -1.51 -0.66
CA LEU A 79 -0.25 -1.16 -0.11
C LEU A 79 0.86 -1.28 -1.15
N GLU A 80 0.82 -2.34 -1.96
CA GLU A 80 1.79 -2.50 -3.03
C GLU A 80 1.72 -1.34 -4.02
N GLN A 81 0.50 -0.95 -4.38
CA GLN A 81 0.32 0.18 -5.29
C GLN A 81 0.84 1.47 -4.66
N ALA A 82 0.51 1.70 -3.40
CA ALA A 82 0.95 2.91 -2.70
C ALA A 82 2.48 2.96 -2.61
N ILE A 83 3.10 1.86 -2.25
CA ILE A 83 4.56 1.79 -2.15
C ILE A 83 5.20 2.09 -3.51
N SER A 84 4.67 1.51 -4.57
CA SER A 84 5.18 1.73 -5.92
C SER A 84 5.10 3.21 -6.31
N MET A 85 3.97 3.85 -6.03
CA MET A 85 3.80 5.26 -6.34
C MET A 85 4.74 6.14 -5.53
N LEU A 86 4.89 5.84 -4.25
CA LEU A 86 5.77 6.60 -3.38
C LEU A 86 7.23 6.45 -3.80
N GLU A 87 7.62 5.25 -4.19
CA GLU A 87 8.98 5.03 -4.69
C GLU A 87 9.22 5.81 -5.98
N SER A 88 8.25 5.81 -6.86
CA SER A 88 8.35 6.58 -8.11
C SER A 88 8.47 8.08 -7.82
N GLY A 89 7.66 8.57 -6.89
CA GLY A 89 7.72 9.97 -6.52
C GLY A 89 9.06 10.36 -5.91
N ARG A 90 9.57 9.48 -5.04
CA ARG A 90 10.89 9.71 -4.43
C ARG A 90 11.98 9.76 -5.49
N ASP A 91 11.97 8.78 -6.40
CA ASP A 91 13.01 8.70 -7.42
C ASP A 91 12.93 9.88 -8.38
N TYR A 92 11.70 10.30 -8.70
CA TYR A 92 11.50 11.47 -9.53
C TYR A 92 12.05 12.73 -8.84
N ALA A 93 11.80 12.84 -7.55
CA ALA A 93 12.29 13.98 -6.78
C ALA A 93 13.82 14.03 -6.75
N LYS A 94 14.47 12.87 -6.67
CA LYS A 94 15.95 12.82 -6.70
C LYS A 94 16.50 13.27 -8.04
N LYS A 95 15.80 12.96 -9.12
CA LYS A 95 16.26 13.32 -10.46
C LYS A 95 15.87 14.74 -10.85
N GLY A 96 14.84 15.24 -10.24
CA GLY A 96 14.16 16.45 -10.67
C GLY A 96 14.83 17.74 -10.27
N LYS A 97 16.11 17.81 -10.44
CA LYS A 97 16.83 19.02 -10.12
C LYS A 97 16.76 20.04 -11.18
#